data_ac9e1abce345a40ffec7de8093dbbb91
#
_entry.id   ac9e1abce345a40ffec7de8093dbbb91
#
_cell.length_a   1.000
_cell.length_b   1.000
_cell.length_c   1.000
_cell.angle_alpha   90.00
_cell.angle_beta   90.00
_cell.angle_gamma   90.00
#
_symmetry.space_group_name_H-M   'P 1'
#
loop_
_entity.id
_entity.type
_entity.pdbx_description
1 polymer ?
#
loop_
_entity_poly.entity_id
_entity_poly.type
_entity_poly.pdbx_seq_one_letter_code
_entity_poly.pdbx_strand_id
1 'polypeptide(L)'
;ILSLMQMTRMTIAINELKAAGLFFGVVVTSPTTGGLSASIVSLSDICWAESGAVYAFAGRRIVQAQTPGELPENFQTVEWARDKSGQIDLVLDRKDIYPTIGKILSILLKKNSVVISSIENETSEDSQSLTKAAS
;
A
#
# COMPACT_ATOMS: atom_id res chain seq x y z
N ILE A 1 19.97 9.41 -13.17
CA ILE A 1 20.02 7.99 -13.62
C ILE A 1 20.05 7.04 -12.41
N LEU A 2 20.91 7.27 -11.42
CA LEU A 2 21.01 6.39 -10.23
C LEU A 2 19.69 6.29 -9.48
N SER A 3 18.94 7.37 -9.33
CA SER A 3 17.63 7.37 -8.68
C SER A 3 16.60 6.53 -9.42
N LEU A 4 16.60 6.54 -10.75
CA LEU A 4 15.72 5.72 -11.57
C LEU A 4 15.99 4.21 -11.40
N MET A 5 17.27 3.84 -11.30
CA MET A 5 17.65 2.44 -11.03
C MET A 5 17.18 1.97 -9.64
N GLN A 6 17.13 2.86 -8.65
CA GLN A 6 16.57 2.54 -7.32
C GLN A 6 15.07 2.26 -7.38
N MET A 7 14.30 2.96 -8.20
CA MET A 7 12.87 2.69 -8.39
C MET A 7 12.62 1.24 -8.83
N THR A 8 13.39 0.77 -9.81
CA THR A 8 13.28 -0.62 -10.29
C THR A 8 13.58 -1.63 -9.17
N ARG A 9 14.65 -1.40 -8.39
CA ARG A 9 15.02 -2.28 -7.27
C ARG A 9 13.94 -2.32 -6.19
N MET A 10 13.36 -1.17 -5.84
CA MET A 10 12.26 -1.08 -4.88
C MET A 10 11.01 -1.84 -5.39
N THR A 11 10.68 -1.67 -6.67
CA THR A 11 9.55 -2.37 -7.29
C THR A 11 9.73 -3.89 -7.24
N ILE A 12 10.92 -4.40 -7.54
CA ILE A 12 11.24 -5.82 -7.44
C ILE A 12 11.06 -6.32 -6.00
N ALA A 13 11.64 -5.63 -5.03
CA ALA A 13 11.53 -6.01 -3.62
C ALA A 13 10.08 -6.03 -3.11
N ILE A 14 9.25 -5.03 -3.51
CA ILE A 14 7.83 -5.00 -3.17
C ILE A 14 7.08 -6.17 -3.81
N ASN A 15 7.37 -6.49 -5.07
CA ASN A 15 6.75 -7.63 -5.74
C ASN A 15 7.14 -8.97 -5.09
N GLU A 16 8.39 -9.14 -4.67
CA GLU A 16 8.83 -10.32 -3.90
C GLU A 16 8.09 -10.44 -2.56
N LEU A 17 7.94 -9.32 -1.85
CA LEU A 17 7.16 -9.26 -0.61
C LEU A 17 5.71 -9.68 -0.82
N LYS A 18 5.06 -9.16 -1.87
CA LYS A 18 3.68 -9.50 -2.22
C LYS A 18 3.54 -10.95 -2.70
N ALA A 19 4.52 -11.47 -3.45
CA ALA A 19 4.55 -12.87 -3.87
C ALA A 19 4.69 -13.84 -2.68
N ALA A 20 5.32 -13.40 -1.59
CA ALA A 20 5.35 -14.12 -0.32
C ALA A 20 4.06 -14.02 0.50
N GLY A 21 3.01 -13.39 -0.02
CA GLY A 21 1.72 -13.22 0.65
C GLY A 21 1.73 -12.18 1.78
N LEU A 22 2.73 -11.32 1.82
CA LEU A 22 2.87 -10.29 2.86
C LEU A 22 2.17 -9.00 2.44
N PHE A 23 1.56 -8.35 3.43
CA PHE A 23 0.85 -7.08 3.26
C PHE A 23 1.83 -5.91 3.12
N PHE A 24 1.55 -5.03 2.16
CA PHE A 24 2.32 -3.81 1.92
C PHE A 24 1.42 -2.56 1.97
N GLY A 25 1.45 -1.84 3.08
CA GLY A 25 0.73 -0.59 3.27
C GLY A 25 1.63 0.63 3.20
N VAL A 26 1.12 1.74 2.67
CA VAL A 26 1.87 3.00 2.52
C VAL A 26 1.12 4.15 3.17
N VAL A 27 1.86 5.04 3.83
CA VAL A 27 1.36 6.32 4.34
C VAL A 27 1.97 7.45 3.51
N VAL A 28 1.12 8.16 2.80
CA VAL A 28 1.49 9.34 2.01
C VAL A 28 1.49 10.56 2.91
N THR A 29 2.63 11.26 2.96
CA THR A 29 2.79 12.55 3.65
C THR A 29 3.28 13.61 2.68
N SER A 30 3.23 14.89 3.08
CA SER A 30 3.60 16.01 2.20
C SER A 30 5.10 16.29 2.18
N PRO A 31 5.70 16.44 0.99
CA PRO A 31 5.20 16.09 -0.33
C PRO A 31 5.56 14.66 -0.73
N THR A 32 4.66 13.95 -1.42
CA THR A 32 4.96 12.67 -2.07
C THR A 32 4.80 12.83 -3.58
N THR A 33 5.92 12.85 -4.32
CA THR A 33 5.92 13.18 -5.75
C THR A 33 6.87 12.33 -6.57
N GLY A 34 6.74 12.38 -7.88
CA GLY A 34 7.67 11.78 -8.84
C GLY A 34 7.73 10.26 -8.75
N GLY A 35 8.96 9.75 -8.66
CA GLY A 35 9.21 8.31 -8.63
C GLY A 35 8.59 7.57 -7.46
N LEU A 36 8.44 8.22 -6.30
CA LEU A 36 7.81 7.62 -5.12
C LEU A 36 6.34 7.32 -5.37
N SER A 37 5.59 8.29 -5.93
CA SER A 37 4.18 8.09 -6.25
C SER A 37 3.98 7.01 -7.32
N ALA A 38 4.86 6.97 -8.33
CA ALA A 38 4.77 6.03 -9.44
C ALA A 38 5.24 4.61 -9.13
N SER A 39 6.06 4.40 -8.10
CA SER A 39 6.62 3.08 -7.77
C SER A 39 6.10 2.52 -6.45
N ILE A 40 6.38 3.19 -5.34
CA ILE A 40 6.08 2.67 -3.99
C ILE A 40 4.59 2.77 -3.71
N VAL A 41 4.00 3.97 -3.91
CA VAL A 41 2.59 4.18 -3.57
C VAL A 41 1.66 3.37 -4.45
N SER A 42 1.91 3.33 -5.76
CA SER A 42 1.06 2.59 -6.71
C SER A 42 1.09 1.07 -6.55
N LEU A 43 2.04 0.52 -5.80
CA LEU A 43 2.15 -0.90 -5.51
C LEU A 43 1.58 -1.30 -4.14
N SER A 44 1.10 -0.35 -3.34
CA SER A 44 0.54 -0.63 -2.02
C SER A 44 -0.78 -1.42 -2.11
N ASP A 45 -1.03 -2.24 -1.10
CA ASP A 45 -2.32 -2.93 -0.92
C ASP A 45 -3.34 -2.01 -0.27
N ILE A 46 -2.88 -1.11 0.61
CA ILE A 46 -3.67 -0.01 1.17
C ILE A 46 -2.79 1.24 1.22
N CYS A 47 -3.36 2.36 0.75
CA CYS A 47 -2.72 3.66 0.77
C CYS A 47 -3.48 4.61 1.70
N TRP A 48 -2.88 4.94 2.84
CA TRP A 48 -3.34 6.01 3.72
C TRP A 48 -2.66 7.32 3.33
N ALA A 49 -3.34 8.43 3.49
CA ALA A 49 -2.76 9.74 3.26
C ALA A 49 -3.06 10.70 4.40
N GLU A 50 -2.11 11.57 4.70
CA GLU A 50 -2.29 12.67 5.63
C GLU A 50 -3.10 13.77 4.96
N SER A 51 -4.17 14.24 5.61
CA SER A 51 -5.01 15.34 5.12
C SER A 51 -4.19 16.58 4.72
N GLY A 52 -4.51 17.14 3.57
CA GLY A 52 -3.81 18.29 3.00
C GLY A 52 -2.42 18.00 2.42
N ALA A 53 -1.97 16.75 2.39
CA ALA A 53 -0.68 16.42 1.80
C ALA A 53 -0.68 16.64 0.28
N VAL A 54 0.49 17.03 -0.25
CA VAL A 54 0.71 17.12 -1.70
C VAL A 54 1.09 15.76 -2.24
N TYR A 55 0.28 15.29 -3.21
CA TYR A 55 0.50 14.03 -3.91
C TYR A 55 0.43 14.24 -5.41
N ALA A 56 1.51 13.92 -6.12
CA ALA A 56 1.60 14.14 -7.56
C ALA A 56 2.67 13.27 -8.21
N PHE A 57 2.59 13.08 -9.52
CA PHE A 57 3.72 12.59 -10.32
C PHE A 57 4.59 13.76 -10.78
N ALA A 58 4.08 14.62 -11.63
CA ALA A 58 4.79 15.80 -12.12
C ALA A 58 4.44 17.06 -11.29
N GLY A 59 5.39 17.97 -11.16
CA GLY A 59 5.16 19.23 -10.45
C GLY A 59 4.07 20.10 -11.11
N ARG A 60 3.28 20.81 -10.31
CA ARG A 60 2.16 21.65 -10.77
C ARG A 60 2.53 22.58 -11.94
N ARG A 61 3.72 23.18 -11.92
CA ARG A 61 4.20 24.06 -13.00
C ARG A 61 4.33 23.37 -14.34
N ILE A 62 4.80 22.11 -14.34
CA ILE A 62 4.97 21.32 -15.57
C ILE A 62 3.60 20.95 -16.13
N VAL A 63 2.70 20.52 -15.27
CA VAL A 63 1.33 20.16 -15.69
C VAL A 63 0.61 21.41 -16.24
N GLN A 64 0.71 22.54 -15.56
CA GLN A 64 0.09 23.81 -15.98
C GLN A 64 0.60 24.27 -17.36
N ALA A 65 1.90 24.09 -17.63
CA ALA A 65 2.49 24.48 -18.91
C ALA A 65 2.01 23.61 -20.09
N GLN A 66 1.51 22.40 -19.81
CA GLN A 66 1.05 21.46 -20.84
C GLN A 66 -0.48 21.33 -20.91
N THR A 67 -1.20 21.93 -19.99
CA THR A 67 -2.66 21.83 -19.90
C THR A 67 -3.30 23.15 -20.30
N PRO A 68 -4.18 23.19 -21.30
CA PRO A 68 -4.94 24.38 -21.60
C PRO A 68 -5.95 24.69 -20.49
N GLY A 69 -5.95 25.92 -19.99
CA GLY A 69 -6.81 26.38 -18.91
C GLY A 69 -6.13 26.34 -17.53
N GLU A 70 -6.82 26.83 -16.52
CA GLU A 70 -6.33 26.85 -15.14
C GLU A 70 -6.58 25.51 -14.44
N LEU A 71 -5.59 25.03 -13.71
CA LEU A 71 -5.72 23.85 -12.87
C LEU A 71 -6.57 24.17 -11.63
N PRO A 72 -7.44 23.26 -11.18
CA PRO A 72 -8.21 23.43 -9.96
C PRO A 72 -7.33 23.81 -8.77
N GLU A 73 -7.88 24.56 -7.83
CA GLU A 73 -7.13 25.03 -6.65
C GLU A 73 -6.60 23.85 -5.81
N ASN A 74 -7.43 22.83 -5.64
CA ASN A 74 -7.11 21.60 -4.90
C ASN A 74 -6.34 20.54 -5.73
N PHE A 75 -5.92 20.88 -6.97
CA PHE A 75 -5.14 19.97 -7.80
C PHE A 75 -3.84 19.54 -7.11
N GLN A 76 -3.56 18.24 -7.13
CA GLN A 76 -2.42 17.59 -6.47
C GLN A 76 -2.51 17.54 -4.93
N THR A 77 -3.68 17.69 -4.34
CA THR A 77 -3.90 17.27 -2.95
C THR A 77 -4.26 15.79 -2.89
N VAL A 78 -4.06 15.16 -1.74
CA VAL A 78 -4.45 13.76 -1.50
C VAL A 78 -5.97 13.56 -1.62
N GLU A 79 -6.75 14.57 -1.26
CA GLU A 79 -8.21 14.58 -1.41
C GLU A 79 -8.61 14.52 -2.88
N TRP A 80 -7.97 15.36 -3.70
CA TRP A 80 -8.18 15.35 -5.15
C TRP A 80 -7.76 14.01 -5.77
N ALA A 81 -6.63 13.46 -5.34
CA ALA A 81 -6.13 12.18 -5.83
C ALA A 81 -7.06 11.02 -5.45
N ARG A 82 -7.58 10.98 -4.22
CA ARG A 82 -8.58 10.00 -3.79
C ARG A 82 -9.82 10.05 -4.69
N ASP A 83 -10.36 11.24 -4.91
CA ASP A 83 -11.65 11.41 -5.61
C ASP A 83 -11.52 11.19 -7.13
N LYS A 84 -10.36 11.41 -7.72
CA LYS A 84 -10.14 11.36 -9.17
C LYS A 84 -9.34 10.17 -9.67
N SER A 85 -8.35 9.70 -8.93
CA SER A 85 -7.49 8.59 -9.37
C SER A 85 -7.75 7.27 -8.65
N GLY A 86 -8.37 7.29 -7.47
CA GLY A 86 -8.60 6.10 -6.66
C GLY A 86 -7.31 5.45 -6.11
N GLN A 87 -6.17 6.17 -6.16
CA GLN A 87 -4.90 5.68 -5.65
C GLN A 87 -4.74 5.83 -4.13
N ILE A 88 -5.58 6.64 -3.52
CA ILE A 88 -5.61 6.88 -2.08
C ILE A 88 -6.88 6.26 -1.52
N ASP A 89 -6.75 5.32 -0.60
CA ASP A 89 -7.90 4.64 0.00
C ASP A 89 -8.53 5.48 1.12
N LEU A 90 -7.68 6.05 1.99
CA LEU A 90 -8.13 6.81 3.15
C LEU A 90 -7.30 8.08 3.33
N VAL A 91 -8.01 9.20 3.50
CA VAL A 91 -7.40 10.48 3.92
C VAL A 91 -7.75 10.71 5.38
N LEU A 92 -6.75 10.91 6.22
CA LEU A 92 -6.87 10.97 7.68
C LEU A 92 -6.06 12.14 8.24
N ASP A 93 -6.51 12.68 9.37
CA ASP A 93 -5.67 13.56 10.17
C ASP A 93 -4.49 12.77 10.76
N ARG A 94 -3.33 13.42 10.90
CA ARG A 94 -2.11 12.79 11.43
C ARG A 94 -2.33 12.00 12.72
N LYS A 95 -3.15 12.50 13.63
CA LYS A 95 -3.50 11.86 14.91
C LYS A 95 -4.26 10.54 14.75
N ASP A 96 -5.02 10.40 13.67
CA ASP A 96 -5.89 9.25 13.40
C ASP A 96 -5.22 8.16 12.54
N ILE A 97 -4.08 8.47 11.91
CA ILE A 97 -3.35 7.53 11.06
C ILE A 97 -2.91 6.31 11.86
N TYR A 98 -2.20 6.50 12.98
CA TYR A 98 -1.68 5.40 13.78
C TYR A 98 -2.77 4.47 14.35
N PRO A 99 -3.84 4.99 14.99
CA PRO A 99 -4.94 4.14 15.46
C PRO A 99 -5.64 3.37 14.33
N THR A 100 -5.80 3.98 13.16
CA THR A 100 -6.45 3.36 12.00
C THR A 100 -5.61 2.23 11.43
N ILE A 101 -4.30 2.43 11.28
CA ILE A 101 -3.37 1.38 10.86
C ILE A 101 -3.43 0.20 11.84
N GLY A 102 -3.38 0.47 13.14
CA GLY A 102 -3.45 -0.57 14.18
C GLY A 102 -4.71 -1.43 14.08
N LYS A 103 -5.88 -0.80 13.84
CA LYS A 103 -7.14 -1.52 13.63
C LYS A 103 -7.09 -2.42 12.38
N ILE A 104 -6.63 -1.89 11.26
CA ILE A 104 -6.55 -2.64 10.00
C ILE A 104 -5.57 -3.81 10.12
N LEU A 105 -4.38 -3.58 10.66
CA LEU A 105 -3.41 -4.64 10.89
C LEU A 105 -3.93 -5.72 11.85
N SER A 106 -4.67 -5.36 12.90
CA SER A 106 -5.26 -6.33 13.81
C SER A 106 -6.27 -7.25 13.11
N ILE A 107 -7.04 -6.72 12.15
CA ILE A 107 -7.98 -7.50 11.33
C ILE A 107 -7.22 -8.45 10.41
N LEU A 108 -6.18 -7.96 9.73
CA LEU A 108 -5.38 -8.75 8.80
C LEU A 108 -4.62 -9.88 9.51
N LEU A 109 -3.99 -9.58 10.65
CA LEU A 109 -3.26 -10.57 11.45
C LEU A 109 -4.20 -11.63 12.06
N LYS A 110 -5.39 -11.23 12.53
CA LYS A 110 -6.38 -12.17 13.06
C LYS A 110 -6.88 -13.14 11.99
N LYS A 111 -7.06 -12.68 10.75
CA LYS A 111 -7.40 -13.54 9.62
C LYS A 111 -6.26 -14.54 9.31
N ASN A 112 -5.01 -14.09 9.34
CA ASN A 112 -3.86 -14.96 9.11
C ASN A 112 -3.71 -16.02 10.22
N SER A 113 -3.96 -15.70 11.49
CA SER A 113 -3.90 -16.66 12.59
C SER A 113 -4.94 -17.78 12.45
N VAL A 114 -6.12 -17.48 11.93
CA VAL A 114 -7.16 -18.49 11.64
C VAL A 114 -6.72 -19.43 10.52
N VAL A 115 -6.10 -18.90 9.47
CA VAL A 115 -5.59 -19.71 8.34
C VAL A 115 -4.44 -20.61 8.79
N ILE A 116 -3.50 -20.09 9.58
CA ILE A 116 -2.36 -20.87 10.11
C ILE A 116 -2.85 -22.00 11.02
N SER A 117 -3.78 -21.72 11.93
CA SER A 117 -4.35 -22.76 12.81
C SER A 117 -5.11 -23.83 12.04
N SER A 118 -5.73 -23.50 10.92
CA SER A 118 -6.40 -24.49 10.05
C SER A 118 -5.39 -25.41 9.36
N ILE A 119 -4.29 -24.88 8.86
CA ILE A 119 -3.21 -25.64 8.22
C ILE A 119 -2.51 -26.55 9.23
N GLU A 120 -2.24 -26.09 10.44
CA GLU A 120 -1.63 -26.90 11.50
C GLU A 120 -2.52 -28.07 11.93
N ASN A 121 -3.84 -27.89 11.96
CA ASN A 121 -4.79 -28.94 12.26
C ASN A 121 -4.85 -30.00 11.14
N GLU A 122 -4.91 -29.62 9.89
CA GLU A 122 -4.87 -30.56 8.75
C GLU A 122 -3.59 -31.38 8.72
N THR A 123 -2.42 -30.76 8.99
CA THR A 123 -1.12 -31.46 9.01
C THR A 123 -1.01 -32.45 10.18
N SER A 124 -1.65 -32.17 11.30
CA SER A 124 -1.66 -33.06 12.46
C SER A 124 -2.60 -34.26 12.27
N GLU A 125 -3.72 -34.11 11.59
CA GLU A 125 -4.64 -35.19 11.25
C GLU A 125 -4.02 -36.17 10.22
N ASP A 126 -3.35 -35.66 9.19
CA ASP A 126 -2.64 -36.46 8.19
C ASP A 126 -1.50 -37.28 8.82
N SER A 127 -0.76 -36.67 9.74
CA SER A 127 0.32 -37.39 10.45
C SER A 127 -0.19 -38.53 11.35
N GLN A 128 -1.35 -38.36 11.97
CA GLN A 128 -1.97 -39.40 12.79
C GLN A 128 -2.58 -40.53 11.95
N SER A 129 -3.12 -40.23 10.76
CA SER A 129 -3.68 -41.20 9.84
C SER A 129 -2.60 -42.10 9.26
N LEU A 130 -1.43 -41.54 8.92
CA LEU A 130 -0.26 -42.29 8.42
C LEU A 130 0.34 -43.23 9.48
N THR A 131 0.35 -42.84 10.76
CA THR A 131 0.87 -43.67 11.85
C THR A 131 -0.08 -44.85 12.16
N LYS A 132 -1.39 -44.66 11.98
CA LYS A 132 -2.40 -45.69 12.19
C LYS A 132 -2.46 -46.76 11.07
N ALA A 133 -2.03 -46.38 9.86
CA ALA A 133 -1.98 -47.28 8.70
C ALA A 133 -0.70 -48.18 8.68
N ALA A 134 0.30 -47.85 9.51
CA ALA A 134 1.59 -48.55 9.61
C ALA A 134 1.67 -49.51 10.81
N SER A 135 0.60 -49.65 11.60
CA SER A 135 0.45 -50.62 12.71
C SER A 135 -0.52 -51.72 12.35
#